data_3c4de608f58c58c5e4291d96852b8386
#
_entry.id   3c4de608f58c58c5e4291d96852b8386
#
_cell.length_a   1.000
_cell.length_b   1.000
_cell.length_c   1.000
_cell.angle_alpha   90.00
_cell.angle_beta   90.00
_cell.angle_gamma   90.00
#
_symmetry.space_group_name_H-M   'P 1'
#
loop_
_entity.id
_entity.type
_entity.pdbx_description
1 polymer ?
#
loop_
_entity_poly.entity_id
_entity_poly.type
_entity_poly.pdbx_seq_one_letter_code
_entity_poly.pdbx_strand_id
1 'polypeptide(L)'
;MCNGLAKRIIPCLDIKDGNTVKGVNFQNLQQAGDPVQLAKRYNEEGADELVFLDITATVEGRKTFTKLVSKIASEINIPFAVGGGIDSFEDIERLLGAGADKVSINSAAIKNPEIIDRITNAF
;
A
#
# COMPACT_ATOMS: atom_id res chain seq x y z
N MET A 1 -1.72 -18.81 -25.79
CA MET A 1 -2.85 -17.89 -25.84
C MET A 1 -3.59 -17.87 -24.51
N CYS A 2 -3.98 -16.72 -24.10
CA CYS A 2 -4.68 -16.51 -22.86
C CYS A 2 -6.13 -17.03 -22.96
N ASN A 3 -6.59 -17.85 -22.04
CA ASN A 3 -7.95 -18.44 -22.03
C ASN A 3 -9.02 -17.44 -21.56
N GLY A 4 -8.94 -16.18 -22.00
CA GLY A 4 -9.82 -15.12 -21.55
C GLY A 4 -9.42 -14.50 -20.21
N LEU A 5 -8.39 -15.02 -19.54
CA LEU A 5 -7.87 -14.49 -18.29
C LEU A 5 -6.53 -13.81 -18.53
N ALA A 6 -6.50 -12.50 -18.35
CA ALA A 6 -5.25 -11.74 -18.42
C ALA A 6 -4.49 -11.88 -17.11
N LYS A 7 -3.19 -12.04 -17.20
CA LYS A 7 -2.31 -12.00 -16.03
C LYS A 7 -2.06 -10.53 -15.68
N ARG A 8 -1.92 -10.26 -14.40
CA ARG A 8 -1.70 -8.91 -13.89
C ARG A 8 -0.26 -8.70 -13.49
N ILE A 9 0.25 -7.53 -13.81
CA ILE A 9 1.57 -7.09 -13.35
C ILE A 9 1.33 -6.05 -12.26
N ILE A 10 1.78 -6.36 -11.05
CA ILE A 10 1.50 -5.55 -9.86
C ILE A 10 2.82 -5.20 -9.16
N PRO A 11 3.43 -4.07 -9.50
CA PRO A 11 4.63 -3.61 -8.79
C PRO A 11 4.33 -3.38 -7.31
N CYS A 12 5.26 -3.79 -6.46
CA CYS A 12 5.17 -3.65 -5.02
C CYS A 12 6.32 -2.77 -4.53
N LEU A 13 5.99 -1.71 -3.80
CA LEU A 13 6.96 -0.73 -3.32
C LEU A 13 6.98 -0.73 -1.80
N ASP A 14 8.17 -0.89 -1.22
CA ASP A 14 8.38 -0.74 0.21
C ASP A 14 8.61 0.73 0.53
N ILE A 15 7.88 1.25 1.50
CA ILE A 15 7.92 2.65 1.89
C ILE A 15 8.44 2.77 3.31
N LYS A 16 9.42 3.63 3.51
CA LYS A 16 9.92 3.99 4.83
C LYS A 16 10.05 5.51 4.94
N ASP A 17 9.41 6.08 5.95
CA ASP A 17 9.41 7.52 6.20
C ASP A 17 9.01 8.34 4.97
N GLY A 18 8.04 7.83 4.20
CA GLY A 18 7.52 8.52 3.03
C GLY A 18 8.33 8.36 1.75
N ASN A 19 9.39 7.54 1.75
CA ASN A 19 10.24 7.30 0.59
C ASN A 19 10.23 5.83 0.19
N THR A 20 10.32 5.58 -1.11
CA THR A 20 10.52 4.22 -1.60
C THR A 20 11.94 3.77 -1.23
N VAL A 21 12.05 2.55 -0.71
CA VAL A 21 13.33 2.00 -0.30
C VAL A 21 13.57 0.65 -0.94
N LYS A 22 14.83 0.25 -0.98
CA LYS A 22 15.29 -1.02 -1.50
C LYS A 22 16.35 -1.57 -0.57
N GLY A 23 16.25 -2.85 -0.24
CA GLY A 23 17.23 -3.49 0.62
C GLY A 23 17.04 -5.00 0.64
N VAL A 24 18.02 -5.70 1.21
CA VAL A 24 17.97 -7.14 1.41
C VAL A 24 17.56 -7.40 2.87
N ASN A 25 16.47 -8.14 3.06
CA ASN A 25 15.94 -8.46 4.39
C ASN A 25 15.71 -7.21 5.26
N PHE A 26 15.34 -6.10 4.64
CA PHE A 26 15.14 -4.80 5.30
C PHE A 26 16.39 -4.26 6.01
N GLN A 27 17.56 -4.74 5.60
CA GLN A 27 18.85 -4.25 6.07
C GLN A 27 19.50 -3.38 5.00
N ASN A 28 20.28 -2.38 5.43
CA ASN A 28 20.99 -1.46 4.53
C ASN A 28 20.05 -0.86 3.47
N LEU A 29 18.89 -0.36 3.92
CA LEU A 29 17.89 0.21 3.04
C LEU A 29 18.44 1.45 2.32
N GLN A 30 18.20 1.51 1.01
CA GLN A 30 18.57 2.63 0.16
C GLN A 30 17.31 3.23 -0.45
N GLN A 31 17.29 4.53 -0.62
CA GLN A 31 16.19 5.20 -1.29
C GLN A 31 16.17 4.82 -2.77
N ALA A 32 15.01 4.40 -3.25
CA ALA A 32 14.80 4.02 -4.65
C ALA A 32 14.01 5.07 -5.44
N GLY A 33 13.63 6.17 -4.80
CA GLY A 33 12.96 7.29 -5.45
C GLY A 33 11.69 7.75 -4.72
N ASP A 34 11.09 8.81 -5.26
CA ASP A 34 9.84 9.34 -4.72
C ASP A 34 8.68 8.40 -5.10
N PRO A 35 7.91 7.92 -4.12
CA PRO A 35 6.80 7.00 -4.37
C PRO A 35 5.76 7.54 -5.35
N VAL A 36 5.44 8.82 -5.29
CA VAL A 36 4.45 9.42 -6.18
C VAL A 36 4.94 9.40 -7.63
N GLN A 37 6.20 9.75 -7.86
CA GLN A 37 6.78 9.72 -9.20
C GLN A 37 6.86 8.31 -9.75
N LEU A 38 7.24 7.35 -8.93
CA LEU A 38 7.27 5.93 -9.31
C LEU A 38 5.86 5.42 -9.63
N ALA A 39 4.87 5.79 -8.81
CA ALA A 39 3.48 5.40 -9.05
C ALA A 39 2.98 5.94 -10.40
N LYS A 40 3.25 7.20 -10.70
CA LYS A 40 2.89 7.81 -11.98
C LYS A 40 3.56 7.09 -13.14
N ARG A 41 4.84 6.79 -13.00
CA ARG A 41 5.61 6.09 -14.01
C ARG A 41 5.04 4.70 -14.30
N TYR A 42 4.78 3.91 -13.27
CA TYR A 42 4.18 2.59 -13.44
C TYR A 42 2.77 2.67 -14.03
N ASN A 43 1.99 3.66 -13.64
CA ASN A 43 0.68 3.90 -14.22
C ASN A 43 0.79 4.18 -15.73
N GLU A 44 1.72 5.01 -16.15
CA GLU A 44 1.96 5.34 -17.55
C GLU A 44 2.51 4.15 -18.35
N GLU A 45 3.32 3.31 -17.73
CA GLU A 45 3.90 2.13 -18.35
C GLU A 45 2.95 0.93 -18.44
N GLY A 46 1.73 1.06 -17.92
CA GLY A 46 0.69 0.05 -18.08
C GLY A 46 0.63 -1.01 -16.99
N ALA A 47 1.13 -0.75 -15.80
CA ALA A 47 0.93 -1.65 -14.67
C ALA A 47 -0.57 -1.78 -14.38
N ASP A 48 -1.00 -2.97 -13.97
CA ASP A 48 -2.42 -3.26 -13.71
C ASP A 48 -2.88 -2.71 -12.37
N GLU A 49 -2.04 -2.82 -11.36
CA GLU A 49 -2.29 -2.33 -10.00
C GLU A 49 -0.95 -1.99 -9.36
N LEU A 50 -0.99 -1.32 -8.21
CA LEU A 50 0.20 -1.08 -7.39
C LEU A 50 -0.04 -1.53 -5.96
N VAL A 51 1.02 -1.89 -5.26
CA VAL A 51 0.99 -2.21 -3.84
C VAL A 51 2.06 -1.38 -3.13
N PHE A 52 1.67 -0.70 -2.06
CA PHE A 52 2.58 0.06 -1.22
C PHE A 52 2.59 -0.55 0.18
N LEU A 53 3.75 -0.96 0.65
CA LEU A 53 3.92 -1.54 1.99
C LEU A 53 4.70 -0.58 2.86
N ASP A 54 4.06 -0.09 3.91
CA ASP A 54 4.70 0.78 4.87
C ASP A 54 5.50 -0.06 5.87
N ILE A 55 6.81 0.05 5.81
CA ILE A 55 7.72 -0.63 6.74
C ILE A 55 8.19 0.29 7.86
N THR A 56 7.58 1.46 8.01
CA THR A 56 7.90 2.42 9.05
C THR A 56 7.31 1.96 10.38
N ALA A 57 8.13 1.96 11.44
CA ALA A 57 7.72 1.51 12.76
C ALA A 57 7.19 2.63 13.67
N THR A 58 7.23 3.90 13.23
CA THR A 58 6.90 5.05 14.06
C THR A 58 5.51 5.61 13.80
N VAL A 59 4.92 6.28 14.79
CA VAL A 59 3.62 6.98 14.66
C VAL A 59 3.71 8.10 13.61
N GLU A 60 4.81 8.82 13.59
CA GLU A 60 5.05 9.90 12.64
C GLU A 60 5.13 9.38 11.20
N GLY A 61 5.82 8.26 11.01
CA GLY A 61 5.89 7.61 9.71
C GLY A 61 4.53 7.14 9.22
N ARG A 62 3.66 6.67 10.10
CA ARG A 62 2.28 6.28 9.75
C ARG A 62 1.46 7.46 9.26
N LYS A 63 1.60 8.62 9.88
CA LYS A 63 0.95 9.85 9.43
C LYS A 63 1.47 10.29 8.07
N THR A 64 2.78 10.20 7.87
CA THR A 64 3.42 10.50 6.60
C THR A 64 2.91 9.58 5.51
N PHE A 65 2.76 8.29 5.81
CA PHE A 65 2.23 7.30 4.87
C PHE A 65 0.79 7.60 4.46
N THR A 66 -0.06 8.00 5.41
CA THR A 66 -1.45 8.35 5.11
C THR A 66 -1.53 9.54 4.15
N LYS A 67 -0.70 10.56 4.36
CA LYS A 67 -0.61 11.70 3.46
C LYS A 67 -0.13 11.29 2.07
N LEU A 68 0.84 10.39 2.03
CA LEU A 68 1.36 9.84 0.79
C LEU A 68 0.27 9.10 0.01
N VAL A 69 -0.54 8.29 0.70
CA VAL A 69 -1.66 7.56 0.08
C VAL A 69 -2.64 8.52 -0.59
N SER A 70 -3.00 9.62 0.09
CA SER A 70 -3.88 10.63 -0.48
C SER A 70 -3.29 11.26 -1.75
N LYS A 71 -2.00 11.53 -1.73
CA LYS A 71 -1.31 12.13 -2.88
C LYS A 71 -1.26 11.18 -4.05
N ILE A 72 -0.94 9.91 -3.80
CA ILE A 72 -0.93 8.87 -4.83
C ILE A 72 -2.32 8.73 -5.46
N ALA A 73 -3.35 8.65 -4.63
CA ALA A 73 -4.72 8.51 -5.10
C ALA A 73 -5.15 9.63 -6.06
N SER A 74 -4.62 10.84 -5.87
CA SER A 74 -4.91 11.97 -6.76
C SER A 74 -4.14 11.95 -8.08
N GLU A 75 -3.08 11.14 -8.17
CA GLU A 75 -2.13 11.19 -9.29
C GLU A 75 -2.21 9.99 -10.24
N ILE A 76 -2.83 8.90 -9.84
CA ILE A 76 -2.91 7.69 -10.67
C ILE A 76 -4.35 7.26 -10.90
N ASN A 77 -4.56 6.49 -11.98
CA ASN A 77 -5.89 5.98 -12.38
C ASN A 77 -6.06 4.49 -12.12
N ILE A 78 -4.97 3.76 -11.89
CA ILE A 78 -5.04 2.33 -11.63
C ILE A 78 -5.32 2.07 -10.15
N PRO A 79 -5.96 0.94 -9.80
CA PRO A 79 -6.21 0.61 -8.40
C PRO A 79 -4.89 0.34 -7.67
N PHE A 80 -4.88 0.62 -6.38
CA PHE A 80 -3.73 0.29 -5.55
C PHE A 80 -4.14 -0.19 -4.17
N ALA A 81 -3.31 -1.04 -3.61
CA ALA A 81 -3.46 -1.58 -2.27
C ALA A 81 -2.37 -1.01 -1.36
N VAL A 82 -2.69 -0.88 -0.09
CA VAL A 82 -1.72 -0.47 0.92
C VAL A 82 -1.70 -1.49 2.06
N GLY A 83 -0.54 -1.66 2.66
CA GLY A 83 -0.35 -2.59 3.77
C GLY A 83 0.85 -2.20 4.62
N GLY A 84 1.15 -3.05 5.58
CA GLY A 84 2.24 -2.84 6.51
C GLY A 84 1.81 -2.03 7.75
N GLY A 85 2.06 -2.57 8.93
CA GLY A 85 1.78 -1.88 10.18
C GLY A 85 0.32 -1.62 10.50
N ILE A 86 -0.61 -2.21 9.77
CA ILE A 86 -2.05 -2.06 10.02
C ILE A 86 -2.43 -3.03 11.14
N ASP A 87 -2.91 -2.51 12.27
CA ASP A 87 -3.28 -3.33 13.43
C ASP A 87 -4.66 -3.02 14.00
N SER A 88 -5.39 -2.06 13.44
CA SER A 88 -6.70 -1.67 13.94
C SER A 88 -7.68 -1.34 12.82
N PHE A 89 -8.97 -1.39 13.16
CA PHE A 89 -10.04 -0.95 12.27
C PHE A 89 -9.86 0.52 11.86
N GLU A 90 -9.45 1.35 12.80
CA GLU A 90 -9.24 2.79 12.58
C GLU A 90 -8.14 3.04 11.56
N ASP A 91 -7.07 2.24 11.56
CA ASP A 91 -6.01 2.32 10.56
C ASP A 91 -6.57 2.07 9.17
N ILE A 92 -7.41 1.05 9.03
CA ILE A 92 -8.04 0.68 7.75
C ILE A 92 -8.97 1.77 7.27
N GLU A 93 -9.83 2.28 8.15
CA GLU A 93 -10.74 3.36 7.83
C GLU A 93 -9.98 4.59 7.33
N ARG A 94 -8.88 4.93 7.99
CA ARG A 94 -8.04 6.07 7.61
C ARG A 94 -7.40 5.88 6.22
N LEU A 95 -6.88 4.70 5.94
CA LEU A 95 -6.21 4.42 4.66
C LEU A 95 -7.19 4.34 3.49
N LEU A 96 -8.34 3.71 3.69
CA LEU A 96 -9.39 3.68 2.67
C LEU A 96 -9.96 5.08 2.44
N GLY A 97 -10.15 5.85 3.51
CA GLY A 97 -10.58 7.24 3.42
C GLY A 97 -9.57 8.14 2.71
N ALA A 98 -8.29 7.81 2.78
CA ALA A 98 -7.24 8.53 2.06
C ALA A 98 -7.22 8.20 0.55
N GLY A 99 -7.90 7.14 0.12
CA GLY A 99 -8.04 6.81 -1.29
C GLY A 99 -7.52 5.46 -1.73
N ALA A 100 -7.02 4.63 -0.81
CA ALA A 100 -6.61 3.28 -1.15
C ALA A 100 -7.84 2.44 -1.57
N ASP A 101 -7.68 1.63 -2.59
CA ASP A 101 -8.74 0.74 -3.07
C ASP A 101 -8.84 -0.54 -2.25
N LYS A 102 -7.70 -1.01 -1.73
CA LYS A 102 -7.59 -2.25 -0.97
C LYS A 102 -6.60 -2.07 0.17
N VAL A 103 -6.77 -2.85 1.22
CA VAL A 103 -5.79 -2.94 2.30
C VAL A 103 -5.32 -4.38 2.44
N SER A 104 -4.06 -4.53 2.81
CA SER A 104 -3.45 -5.82 3.09
C SER A 104 -3.17 -5.91 4.59
N ILE A 105 -3.69 -6.93 5.24
CA ILE A 105 -3.46 -7.17 6.66
C ILE A 105 -2.92 -8.58 6.87
N ASN A 106 -2.10 -8.76 7.89
CA ASN A 106 -1.56 -10.08 8.23
C ASN A 106 -1.60 -10.30 9.75
N SER A 107 -0.66 -9.72 10.48
CA SER A 107 -0.54 -9.93 11.92
C SER A 107 -1.83 -9.58 12.69
N ALA A 108 -2.52 -8.52 12.30
CA ALA A 108 -3.77 -8.11 12.95
C ALA A 108 -4.86 -9.17 12.79
N ALA A 109 -4.96 -9.79 11.61
CA ALA A 109 -5.94 -10.83 11.35
C ALA A 109 -5.61 -12.14 12.09
N ILE A 110 -4.33 -12.43 12.26
CA ILE A 110 -3.89 -13.60 13.03
C ILE A 110 -4.20 -13.42 14.52
N LYS A 111 -3.96 -12.23 15.05
CA LYS A 111 -4.22 -11.92 16.46
C LYS A 111 -5.70 -11.81 16.78
N ASN A 112 -6.48 -11.27 15.86
CA ASN A 112 -7.91 -11.04 16.04
C ASN A 112 -8.64 -11.25 14.72
N PRO A 113 -9.02 -12.52 14.39
CA PRO A 113 -9.72 -12.81 13.12
C PRO A 113 -11.05 -12.07 12.95
N GLU A 114 -11.69 -11.66 14.02
CA GLU A 114 -12.96 -10.91 13.97
C GLU A 114 -12.82 -9.56 13.26
N ILE A 115 -11.60 -9.03 13.16
CA ILE A 115 -11.37 -7.77 12.47
C ILE A 115 -11.79 -7.87 10.99
N ILE A 116 -11.66 -9.04 10.38
CA ILE A 116 -12.04 -9.25 8.98
C ILE A 116 -13.55 -9.05 8.81
N ASP A 117 -14.36 -9.67 9.67
CA ASP A 117 -15.82 -9.51 9.62
C ASP A 117 -16.23 -8.06 9.85
N ARG A 118 -15.60 -7.41 10.82
CA ARG A 118 -15.89 -6.01 11.13
C ARG A 118 -15.59 -5.09 9.95
N ILE A 119 -14.48 -5.34 9.26
CA ILE A 119 -14.09 -4.56 8.07
C ILE A 119 -15.06 -4.80 6.93
N THR A 120 -15.35 -6.05 6.61
CA THR A 120 -16.21 -6.38 5.47
C THR A 120 -17.64 -5.88 5.66
N ASN A 121 -18.12 -5.80 6.90
CA ASN A 121 -19.44 -5.26 7.19
C ASN A 121 -19.49 -3.72 7.14
N ALA A 122 -18.34 -3.04 7.27
CA ALA A 122 -18.25 -1.58 7.28
C ALA A 122 -17.97 -0.97 5.91
N PHE A 123 -17.35 -1.73 5.01
CA PHE A 123 -16.90 -1.21 3.71
C PHE A 123 -17.36 -2.02 2.50
#